data_2a4c90e92b2e674c753bba325bbd410d
#
_entry.id   2a4c90e92b2e674c753bba325bbd410d
#
_cell.length_a   1.000
_cell.length_b   1.000
_cell.length_c   1.000
_cell.angle_alpha   90.00
_cell.angle_beta   90.00
_cell.angle_gamma   90.00
#
_symmetry.space_group_name_H-M   'P 1'
#
loop_
_entity.id
_entity.type
_entity.pdbx_description
1 polymer ?
#
loop_
_entity_poly.entity_id
_entity_poly.type
_entity_poly.pdbx_seq_one_letter_code
_entity_poly.pdbx_strand_id
1 'polypeptide(L)'
;MNGNGPAKGNILVVDDEQQITRVLKTTLSSQGYGVRTAGDGEEALVAMQDWPPDLVITDLRMPNLGGIELCRQIRAKSRIPIIVLSVKGEERTKVDALDAGADDYVTKPFSVNELLARVRAALRRAAAPEEPEKAVIETGDFRVDIPGRSVRVKGREVHLTPKEFDLLVYLARRPGKVVTHRALLAAVWGPNSVEQPEYLRVFVGQLRKKIEADPSSPKYLLTEPWVGYRFEPGA
;
A
#
# COMPACT_ATOMS: atom_id res chain seq x y z
N MET A 1 -19.92 -27.20 15.01
CA MET A 1 -18.97 -26.63 16.00
C MET A 1 -18.37 -25.39 15.34
N ASN A 2 -18.94 -24.22 15.65
CA ASN A 2 -18.50 -22.93 15.06
C ASN A 2 -17.32 -22.43 15.90
N GLY A 3 -16.12 -22.54 15.34
CA GLY A 3 -14.92 -21.96 15.91
C GLY A 3 -14.90 -20.43 15.74
N ASN A 4 -15.54 -19.71 16.67
CA ASN A 4 -15.56 -18.27 16.69
C ASN A 4 -14.32 -17.76 17.47
N GLY A 5 -13.13 -17.96 16.91
CA GLY A 5 -11.95 -17.19 17.31
C GLY A 5 -12.07 -15.77 16.75
N PRO A 6 -11.38 -14.76 17.36
CA PRO A 6 -11.38 -13.40 16.80
C PRO A 6 -10.92 -13.44 15.35
N ALA A 7 -11.64 -12.70 14.48
CA ALA A 7 -11.30 -12.61 13.07
C ALA A 7 -9.86 -12.09 12.90
N LYS A 8 -9.11 -12.65 11.95
CA LYS A 8 -7.72 -12.23 11.62
C LYS A 8 -7.63 -10.80 11.07
N GLY A 9 -8.75 -10.12 10.94
CA GLY A 9 -8.94 -8.80 10.38
C GLY A 9 -10.18 -8.74 9.49
N ASN A 10 -10.65 -7.54 9.23
CA ASN A 10 -11.83 -7.23 8.45
C ASN A 10 -11.42 -6.80 7.04
N ILE A 11 -12.00 -7.40 6.00
CA ILE A 11 -11.70 -7.10 4.59
C ILE A 11 -12.97 -6.66 3.88
N LEU A 12 -12.95 -5.47 3.30
CA LEU A 12 -14.01 -5.01 2.40
C LEU A 12 -13.62 -5.34 0.96
N VAL A 13 -14.48 -6.08 0.26
CA VAL A 13 -14.31 -6.43 -1.16
C VAL A 13 -15.33 -5.64 -1.97
N VAL A 14 -14.84 -4.86 -2.94
CA VAL A 14 -15.65 -3.96 -3.77
C VAL A 14 -15.47 -4.34 -5.24
N ASP A 15 -16.51 -4.87 -5.84
CA ASP A 15 -16.51 -5.30 -7.25
C ASP A 15 -17.97 -5.47 -7.69
N ASP A 16 -18.36 -4.95 -8.86
CA ASP A 16 -19.71 -5.05 -9.40
C ASP A 16 -20.04 -6.46 -9.95
N GLU A 17 -19.00 -7.26 -10.20
CA GLU A 17 -19.15 -8.66 -10.58
C GLU A 17 -19.48 -9.55 -9.38
N GLN A 18 -20.74 -9.88 -9.17
CA GLN A 18 -21.21 -10.72 -8.05
C GLN A 18 -20.49 -12.08 -7.96
N GLN A 19 -20.01 -12.61 -9.08
CA GLN A 19 -19.26 -13.86 -9.09
C GLN A 19 -17.90 -13.68 -8.39
N ILE A 20 -17.21 -12.58 -8.65
CA ILE A 20 -15.91 -12.26 -8.04
C ILE A 20 -16.07 -12.00 -6.55
N THR A 21 -17.03 -11.16 -6.15
CA THR A 21 -17.27 -10.88 -4.74
C THR A 21 -17.64 -12.12 -3.95
N ARG A 22 -18.45 -13.03 -4.53
CA ARG A 22 -18.82 -14.31 -3.90
C ARG A 22 -17.62 -15.22 -3.70
N VAL A 23 -16.77 -15.39 -4.73
CA VAL A 23 -15.56 -16.22 -4.67
C VAL A 23 -14.60 -15.66 -3.63
N LEU A 24 -14.33 -14.35 -3.66
CA LEU A 24 -13.42 -13.71 -2.72
C LEU A 24 -13.95 -13.78 -1.29
N LYS A 25 -15.25 -13.52 -1.07
CA LYS A 25 -15.88 -13.66 0.25
C LYS A 25 -15.71 -15.07 0.81
N THR A 26 -16.04 -16.09 0.04
CA THR A 26 -15.91 -17.48 0.46
C THR A 26 -14.46 -17.83 0.80
N THR A 27 -13.55 -17.46 -0.10
CA THR A 27 -12.12 -17.76 0.06
C THR A 27 -11.51 -17.06 1.28
N LEU A 28 -11.73 -15.76 1.43
CA LEU A 28 -11.17 -14.98 2.53
C LEU A 28 -11.80 -15.40 3.87
N SER A 29 -13.11 -15.67 3.91
CA SER A 29 -13.78 -16.14 5.12
C SER A 29 -13.27 -17.52 5.55
N SER A 30 -12.96 -18.43 4.62
CA SER A 30 -12.35 -19.73 4.93
C SER A 30 -10.96 -19.62 5.55
N GLN A 31 -10.27 -18.50 5.34
CA GLN A 31 -8.97 -18.18 5.96
C GLN A 31 -9.11 -17.50 7.33
N GLY A 32 -10.34 -17.27 7.81
CA GLY A 32 -10.63 -16.67 9.11
C GLY A 32 -10.71 -15.14 9.11
N TYR A 33 -10.88 -14.50 7.96
CA TYR A 33 -11.14 -13.05 7.87
C TYR A 33 -12.64 -12.75 7.99
N GLY A 34 -12.98 -11.63 8.63
CA GLY A 34 -14.29 -11.00 8.47
C GLY A 34 -14.39 -10.39 7.07
N VAL A 35 -15.47 -10.65 6.33
CA VAL A 35 -15.59 -10.13 4.95
C VAL A 35 -16.95 -9.50 4.72
N ARG A 36 -16.93 -8.22 4.29
CA ARG A 36 -18.09 -7.56 3.67
C ARG A 36 -17.82 -7.31 2.20
N THR A 37 -18.91 -7.18 1.44
CA THR A 37 -18.86 -6.90 0.00
C THR A 37 -19.70 -5.66 -0.31
N ALA A 38 -19.31 -4.91 -1.32
CA ALA A 38 -20.02 -3.79 -1.91
C ALA A 38 -19.95 -3.90 -3.44
N GLY A 39 -20.97 -3.41 -4.14
CA GLY A 39 -21.07 -3.47 -5.60
C GLY A 39 -20.42 -2.26 -6.30
N ASP A 40 -20.16 -1.19 -5.58
CA ASP A 40 -19.48 0.01 -6.09
C ASP A 40 -18.82 0.81 -4.95
N GLY A 41 -18.18 1.92 -5.33
CA GLY A 41 -17.47 2.76 -4.36
C GLY A 41 -18.38 3.52 -3.40
N GLU A 42 -19.63 3.85 -3.79
CA GLU A 42 -20.58 4.53 -2.92
C GLU A 42 -21.06 3.59 -1.80
N GLU A 43 -21.44 2.36 -2.16
CA GLU A 43 -21.78 1.32 -1.19
C GLU A 43 -20.59 1.01 -0.27
N ALA A 44 -19.37 1.00 -0.82
CA ALA A 44 -18.17 0.77 -0.04
C ALA A 44 -17.95 1.85 1.02
N LEU A 45 -18.10 3.13 0.67
CA LEU A 45 -17.94 4.24 1.62
C LEU A 45 -19.01 4.22 2.72
N VAL A 46 -20.25 3.85 2.40
CA VAL A 46 -21.30 3.64 3.39
C VAL A 46 -20.97 2.47 4.32
N ALA A 47 -20.55 1.33 3.75
CA ALA A 47 -20.21 0.15 4.54
C ALA A 47 -19.05 0.41 5.51
N MET A 48 -18.08 1.25 5.15
CA MET A 48 -16.93 1.60 5.98
C MET A 48 -17.31 2.46 7.19
N GLN A 49 -18.43 3.17 7.19
CA GLN A 49 -18.89 3.96 8.33
C GLN A 49 -19.33 3.07 9.49
N ASP A 50 -20.08 2.01 9.16
CA ASP A 50 -20.64 1.09 10.17
C ASP A 50 -19.70 -0.08 10.49
N TRP A 51 -18.78 -0.37 9.60
CA TRP A 51 -17.89 -1.52 9.72
C TRP A 51 -16.49 -1.17 9.16
N PRO A 52 -15.63 -0.59 9.99
CA PRO A 52 -14.29 -0.21 9.56
C PRO A 52 -13.47 -1.44 9.16
N PRO A 53 -13.00 -1.53 7.89
CA PRO A 53 -12.14 -2.61 7.44
C PRO A 53 -10.68 -2.34 7.80
N ASP A 54 -9.90 -3.42 7.94
CA ASP A 54 -8.44 -3.38 8.06
C ASP A 54 -7.75 -3.42 6.69
N LEU A 55 -8.48 -3.78 5.63
CA LEU A 55 -8.01 -3.84 4.23
C LEU A 55 -9.20 -3.66 3.28
N VAL A 56 -8.97 -2.91 2.20
CA VAL A 56 -9.92 -2.82 1.07
C VAL A 56 -9.33 -3.52 -0.16
N ILE A 57 -10.13 -4.35 -0.81
CA ILE A 57 -9.84 -4.91 -2.14
C ILE A 57 -10.88 -4.32 -3.09
N THR A 58 -10.48 -3.62 -4.14
CA THR A 58 -11.43 -2.96 -5.05
C THR A 58 -11.11 -3.23 -6.51
N ASP A 59 -12.13 -3.44 -7.32
CA ASP A 59 -12.00 -3.31 -8.77
C ASP A 59 -11.83 -1.83 -9.15
N LEU A 60 -11.30 -1.59 -10.34
CA LEU A 60 -11.12 -0.23 -10.86
C LEU A 60 -12.35 0.28 -11.60
N ARG A 61 -13.02 -0.61 -12.33
CA ARG A 61 -14.15 -0.28 -13.18
C ARG A 61 -15.44 -0.75 -12.55
N MET A 62 -16.14 0.15 -11.94
CA MET A 62 -17.44 -0.10 -11.31
C MET A 62 -18.39 1.04 -11.66
N PRO A 63 -19.71 0.80 -11.66
CA PRO A 63 -20.70 1.86 -11.83
C PRO A 63 -20.62 2.89 -10.69
N ASN A 64 -21.30 4.02 -10.85
CA ASN A 64 -21.40 5.12 -9.88
C ASN A 64 -20.00 5.65 -9.47
N LEU A 65 -19.39 5.13 -8.43
CA LEU A 65 -18.07 5.52 -7.97
C LEU A 65 -17.05 4.43 -8.28
N GLY A 66 -16.15 4.67 -9.24
CA GLY A 66 -15.09 3.73 -9.63
C GLY A 66 -13.95 3.64 -8.61
N GLY A 67 -13.14 2.56 -8.72
CA GLY A 67 -12.09 2.24 -7.73
C GLY A 67 -11.00 3.29 -7.58
N ILE A 68 -10.63 4.02 -8.64
CA ILE A 68 -9.62 5.10 -8.54
C ILE A 68 -10.12 6.23 -7.62
N GLU A 69 -11.36 6.66 -7.82
CA GLU A 69 -11.95 7.71 -6.99
C GLU A 69 -12.22 7.22 -5.57
N LEU A 70 -12.63 5.96 -5.40
CA LEU A 70 -12.73 5.32 -4.09
C LEU A 70 -11.37 5.35 -3.35
N CYS A 71 -10.26 5.02 -4.03
CA CYS A 71 -8.92 5.13 -3.45
C CYS A 71 -8.62 6.55 -2.94
N ARG A 72 -8.90 7.58 -3.74
CA ARG A 72 -8.68 8.98 -3.33
C ARG A 72 -9.47 9.35 -2.09
N GLN A 73 -10.76 8.98 -2.05
CA GLN A 73 -11.64 9.31 -0.93
C GLN A 73 -11.24 8.57 0.35
N ILE A 74 -10.82 7.31 0.25
CA ILE A 74 -10.28 6.58 1.40
C ILE A 74 -8.99 7.25 1.89
N ARG A 75 -8.06 7.59 0.99
CA ARG A 75 -6.78 8.22 1.36
C ARG A 75 -6.92 9.60 1.99
N ALA A 76 -7.95 10.35 1.63
CA ALA A 76 -8.24 11.64 2.27
C ALA A 76 -8.53 11.51 3.79
N LYS A 77 -8.98 10.33 4.25
CA LYS A 77 -9.46 10.11 5.63
C LYS A 77 -8.75 8.97 6.37
N SER A 78 -8.06 8.07 5.66
CA SER A 78 -7.55 6.81 6.24
C SER A 78 -6.27 6.33 5.57
N ARG A 79 -5.49 5.57 6.36
CA ARG A 79 -4.27 4.85 5.90
C ARG A 79 -4.52 3.34 5.73
N ILE A 80 -5.77 2.90 5.68
CA ILE A 80 -6.11 1.49 5.45
C ILE A 80 -5.45 1.01 4.16
N PRO A 81 -4.77 -0.16 4.15
CA PRO A 81 -4.20 -0.72 2.93
C PRO A 81 -5.28 -0.95 1.85
N ILE A 82 -4.96 -0.63 0.59
CA ILE A 82 -5.85 -0.82 -0.55
C ILE A 82 -5.14 -1.68 -1.60
N ILE A 83 -5.73 -2.81 -1.96
CA ILE A 83 -5.31 -3.66 -3.07
C ILE A 83 -6.31 -3.48 -4.22
N VAL A 84 -5.81 -3.15 -5.40
CA VAL A 84 -6.64 -2.95 -6.59
C VAL A 84 -6.64 -4.21 -7.45
N LEU A 85 -7.81 -4.60 -7.95
CA LEU A 85 -7.94 -5.61 -9.00
C LEU A 85 -7.95 -4.90 -10.35
N SER A 86 -7.09 -5.29 -11.30
CA SER A 86 -6.94 -4.65 -12.60
C SER A 86 -6.95 -5.66 -13.73
N VAL A 87 -7.37 -5.25 -14.93
CA VAL A 87 -7.31 -6.10 -16.13
C VAL A 87 -5.90 -6.10 -16.73
N LYS A 88 -5.49 -7.21 -17.33
CA LYS A 88 -4.21 -7.32 -18.07
C LYS A 88 -4.18 -6.33 -19.24
N GLY A 89 -3.04 -5.64 -19.41
CA GLY A 89 -2.85 -4.68 -20.50
C GLY A 89 -3.18 -3.22 -20.15
N GLU A 90 -3.68 -2.95 -18.94
CA GLU A 90 -4.04 -1.59 -18.48
C GLU A 90 -2.93 -0.95 -17.63
N GLU A 91 -1.72 -0.86 -18.18
CA GLU A 91 -0.58 -0.30 -17.41
C GLU A 91 -0.84 1.14 -16.93
N ARG A 92 -1.48 1.96 -17.77
CA ARG A 92 -1.84 3.34 -17.41
C ARG A 92 -2.80 3.40 -16.24
N THR A 93 -3.85 2.57 -16.27
CA THR A 93 -4.84 2.49 -15.20
C THR A 93 -4.25 1.99 -13.87
N LYS A 94 -3.24 1.11 -13.93
CA LYS A 94 -2.49 0.68 -12.73
C LYS A 94 -1.72 1.85 -12.12
N VAL A 95 -1.02 2.63 -12.95
CA VAL A 95 -0.30 3.83 -12.50
C VAL A 95 -1.26 4.82 -11.88
N ASP A 96 -2.39 5.10 -12.53
CA ASP A 96 -3.41 6.03 -12.02
C ASP A 96 -3.98 5.57 -10.66
N ALA A 97 -4.17 4.25 -10.46
CA ALA A 97 -4.64 3.70 -9.20
C ALA A 97 -3.60 3.86 -8.08
N LEU A 98 -2.32 3.66 -8.38
CA LEU A 98 -1.23 3.87 -7.43
C LEU A 98 -1.06 5.35 -7.09
N ASP A 99 -1.17 6.23 -8.08
CA ASP A 99 -1.16 7.69 -7.90
C ASP A 99 -2.36 8.16 -7.07
N ALA A 100 -3.49 7.47 -7.16
CA ALA A 100 -4.65 7.70 -6.31
C ALA A 100 -4.49 7.17 -4.87
N GLY A 101 -3.39 6.45 -4.58
CA GLY A 101 -3.04 5.99 -3.25
C GLY A 101 -3.31 4.50 -3.00
N ALA A 102 -3.52 3.67 -4.01
CA ALA A 102 -3.50 2.22 -3.85
C ALA A 102 -2.10 1.75 -3.39
N ASP A 103 -2.06 0.73 -2.54
CA ASP A 103 -0.80 0.17 -1.99
C ASP A 103 -0.27 -0.98 -2.83
N ASP A 104 -1.16 -1.68 -3.52
CA ASP A 104 -0.81 -2.84 -4.34
C ASP A 104 -1.88 -3.07 -5.41
N TYR A 105 -1.56 -3.86 -6.43
CA TYR A 105 -2.55 -4.34 -7.41
C TYR A 105 -2.38 -5.82 -7.72
N VAL A 106 -3.46 -6.44 -8.19
CA VAL A 106 -3.49 -7.81 -8.67
C VAL A 106 -4.16 -7.83 -10.03
N THR A 107 -3.51 -8.44 -11.02
CA THR A 107 -4.03 -8.46 -12.40
C THR A 107 -4.98 -9.64 -12.62
N LYS A 108 -6.19 -9.34 -13.09
CA LYS A 108 -7.18 -10.36 -13.51
C LYS A 108 -6.75 -11.01 -14.86
N PRO A 109 -6.81 -12.35 -15.02
CA PRO A 109 -7.14 -13.34 -14.00
C PRO A 109 -5.99 -13.57 -13.03
N PHE A 110 -6.29 -13.73 -11.75
CA PHE A 110 -5.30 -13.92 -10.69
C PHE A 110 -5.42 -15.28 -10.00
N SER A 111 -4.32 -15.73 -9.45
CA SER A 111 -4.31 -16.88 -8.55
C SER A 111 -4.81 -16.47 -7.16
N VAL A 112 -5.72 -17.28 -6.59
CA VAL A 112 -6.19 -17.11 -5.20
C VAL A 112 -5.02 -17.06 -4.22
N ASN A 113 -4.00 -17.91 -4.42
CA ASN A 113 -2.83 -17.94 -3.56
C ASN A 113 -2.00 -16.64 -3.62
N GLU A 114 -1.90 -16.02 -4.80
CA GLU A 114 -1.25 -14.72 -4.97
C GLU A 114 -2.00 -13.64 -4.19
N LEU A 115 -3.31 -13.53 -4.37
CA LEU A 115 -4.13 -12.56 -3.64
C LEU A 115 -4.01 -12.75 -2.13
N LEU A 116 -4.14 -13.99 -1.63
CA LEU A 116 -3.98 -14.29 -0.21
C LEU A 116 -2.59 -13.93 0.34
N ALA A 117 -1.53 -14.10 -0.44
CA ALA A 117 -0.19 -13.70 -0.05
C ALA A 117 -0.08 -12.17 0.11
N ARG A 118 -0.68 -11.40 -0.82
CA ARG A 118 -0.72 -9.92 -0.76
C ARG A 118 -1.59 -9.42 0.39
N VAL A 119 -2.75 -10.04 0.63
CA VAL A 119 -3.62 -9.75 1.78
C VAL A 119 -2.85 -9.95 3.10
N ARG A 120 -2.20 -11.10 3.28
CA ARG A 120 -1.39 -11.35 4.49
C ARG A 120 -0.27 -10.33 4.65
N ALA A 121 0.40 -9.96 3.55
CA ALA A 121 1.47 -8.96 3.58
C ALA A 121 0.96 -7.57 3.96
N ALA A 122 -0.19 -7.16 3.43
CA ALA A 122 -0.82 -5.87 3.73
C ALA A 122 -1.25 -5.79 5.21
N LEU A 123 -1.98 -6.81 5.70
CA LEU A 123 -2.47 -6.84 7.09
C LEU A 123 -1.34 -7.00 8.11
N ARG A 124 -0.29 -7.79 7.83
CA ARG A 124 0.87 -7.93 8.73
C ARG A 124 1.55 -6.58 8.96
N ARG A 125 1.66 -5.74 7.94
CA ARG A 125 2.25 -4.41 8.04
C ARG A 125 1.38 -3.44 8.84
N ALA A 126 0.07 -3.59 8.77
CA ALA A 126 -0.86 -2.79 9.57
C ALA A 126 -0.84 -3.20 11.06
N ALA A 127 -0.53 -4.46 11.37
CA ALA A 127 -0.60 -5.05 12.70
C ALA A 127 0.75 -5.25 13.40
N ALA A 128 1.90 -5.04 12.72
CA ALA A 128 3.20 -5.39 13.28
C ALA A 128 3.65 -4.44 14.38
N PRO A 129 3.79 -4.91 15.64
CA PRO A 129 4.74 -4.34 16.56
C PRO A 129 6.12 -4.81 16.07
N GLU A 130 6.96 -3.89 15.65
CA GLU A 130 8.34 -4.19 15.27
C GLU A 130 9.14 -4.57 16.53
N GLU A 131 10.07 -5.54 16.36
CA GLU A 131 11.12 -5.82 17.33
C GLU A 131 11.89 -4.53 17.72
N PRO A 132 12.55 -4.46 18.90
CA PRO A 132 13.08 -3.22 19.47
C PRO A 132 14.32 -2.65 18.76
N GLU A 133 14.33 -2.60 17.44
CA GLU A 133 15.27 -1.78 16.69
C GLU A 133 14.70 -0.37 16.54
N LYS A 134 15.34 0.58 17.23
CA LYS A 134 15.08 2.02 17.26
C LYS A 134 13.67 2.42 16.80
N ALA A 135 12.76 2.54 17.76
CA ALA A 135 11.37 2.95 17.54
C ALA A 135 11.27 4.31 16.79
N VAL A 136 12.32 5.11 16.86
CA VAL A 136 12.44 6.38 16.14
C VAL A 136 13.78 6.41 15.39
N ILE A 137 13.73 6.70 14.09
CA ILE A 137 14.91 6.99 13.28
C ILE A 137 15.06 8.51 13.22
N GLU A 138 16.17 9.02 13.74
CA GLU A 138 16.58 10.41 13.55
C GLU A 138 17.84 10.43 12.70
N THR A 139 17.75 11.04 11.52
CA THR A 139 18.85 11.09 10.56
C THR A 139 18.71 12.33 9.69
N GLY A 140 19.71 13.23 9.76
CA GLY A 140 19.69 14.51 9.06
C GLY A 140 18.39 15.28 9.32
N ASP A 141 17.73 15.68 8.25
CA ASP A 141 16.47 16.42 8.28
C ASP A 141 15.24 15.58 8.70
N PHE A 142 15.40 14.25 8.88
CA PHE A 142 14.29 13.31 9.07
C PHE A 142 14.14 12.83 10.50
N ARG A 143 12.89 12.81 10.96
CA ARG A 143 12.45 12.07 12.14
C ARG A 143 11.31 11.14 11.74
N VAL A 144 11.53 9.84 11.87
CA VAL A 144 10.59 8.78 11.51
C VAL A 144 10.22 8.01 12.77
N ASP A 145 9.00 8.15 13.23
CA ASP A 145 8.41 7.37 14.31
C ASP A 145 7.75 6.11 13.72
N ILE A 146 8.37 4.96 13.96
CA ILE A 146 7.95 3.71 13.33
C ILE A 146 6.64 3.21 13.94
N PRO A 147 6.47 3.09 15.29
CA PRO A 147 5.22 2.69 15.90
C PRO A 147 4.07 3.64 15.57
N GLY A 148 4.31 4.94 15.65
CA GLY A 148 3.31 5.97 15.34
C GLY A 148 3.07 6.17 13.84
N ARG A 149 3.86 5.49 12.96
CA ARG A 149 3.83 5.64 11.50
C ARG A 149 3.81 7.10 11.06
N SER A 150 4.56 7.95 11.74
CA SER A 150 4.64 9.39 11.45
C SER A 150 6.03 9.79 10.98
N VAL A 151 6.07 10.78 10.09
CA VAL A 151 7.31 11.30 9.50
C VAL A 151 7.32 12.82 9.63
N ARG A 152 8.47 13.35 10.04
CA ARG A 152 8.74 14.78 9.96
C ARG A 152 10.00 15.02 9.14
N VAL A 153 9.94 16.02 8.26
CA VAL A 153 11.08 16.49 7.46
C VAL A 153 11.29 17.96 7.81
N LYS A 154 12.46 18.30 8.34
CA LYS A 154 12.75 19.67 8.86
C LYS A 154 11.68 20.16 9.84
N GLY A 155 11.20 19.26 10.73
CA GLY A 155 10.16 19.55 11.70
C GLY A 155 8.74 19.58 11.17
N ARG A 156 8.52 19.62 9.85
CA ARG A 156 7.19 19.58 9.20
C ARG A 156 6.68 18.17 9.12
N GLU A 157 5.47 17.93 9.56
CA GLU A 157 4.82 16.61 9.41
C GLU A 157 4.50 16.32 7.93
N VAL A 158 4.76 15.07 7.51
CA VAL A 158 4.54 14.58 6.15
C VAL A 158 3.66 13.35 6.18
N HIS A 159 2.50 13.43 5.52
CA HIS A 159 1.55 12.32 5.45
C HIS A 159 1.93 11.36 4.32
N LEU A 160 2.31 10.15 4.70
CA LEU A 160 2.67 9.07 3.79
C LEU A 160 1.59 7.99 3.76
N THR A 161 1.40 7.37 2.60
CA THR A 161 0.63 6.12 2.52
C THR A 161 1.41 4.98 3.16
N PRO A 162 0.77 3.83 3.50
CA PRO A 162 1.47 2.69 4.08
C PRO A 162 2.72 2.26 3.32
N LYS A 163 2.66 2.22 1.98
CA LYS A 163 3.81 1.80 1.15
C LYS A 163 4.90 2.84 1.03
N GLU A 164 4.54 4.11 0.93
CA GLU A 164 5.52 5.21 0.95
C GLU A 164 6.27 5.23 2.27
N PHE A 165 5.56 5.00 3.38
CA PHE A 165 6.17 4.91 4.70
C PHE A 165 7.15 3.74 4.79
N ASP A 166 6.73 2.54 4.39
CA ASP A 166 7.58 1.35 4.40
C ASP A 166 8.82 1.52 3.52
N LEU A 167 8.65 2.15 2.34
CA LEU A 167 9.76 2.47 1.44
C LEU A 167 10.74 3.45 2.09
N LEU A 168 10.24 4.53 2.70
CA LEU A 168 11.09 5.50 3.40
C LEU A 168 11.81 4.86 4.58
N VAL A 169 11.14 4.09 5.43
CA VAL A 169 11.75 3.39 6.58
C VAL A 169 12.88 2.48 6.12
N TYR A 170 12.65 1.69 5.06
CA TYR A 170 13.68 0.78 4.54
C TYR A 170 14.92 1.51 4.06
N LEU A 171 14.74 2.65 3.40
CA LEU A 171 15.83 3.50 2.93
C LEU A 171 16.50 4.27 4.08
N ALA A 172 15.73 4.84 5.01
CA ALA A 172 16.22 5.62 6.14
C ALA A 172 17.06 4.79 7.14
N ARG A 173 16.84 3.48 7.19
CA ARG A 173 17.71 2.54 7.91
C ARG A 173 19.06 2.30 7.23
N ARG A 174 19.26 2.80 5.99
CA ARG A 174 20.45 2.60 5.17
C ARG A 174 20.93 3.89 4.52
N PRO A 175 21.11 4.99 5.29
CA PRO A 175 21.48 6.28 4.73
C PRO A 175 22.81 6.17 3.97
N GLY A 176 22.92 6.87 2.84
CA GLY A 176 24.10 6.89 1.98
C GLY A 176 24.33 5.60 1.17
N LYS A 177 23.59 4.51 1.42
CA LYS A 177 23.77 3.24 0.70
C LYS A 177 22.83 3.16 -0.51
N VAL A 178 23.38 2.66 -1.62
CA VAL A 178 22.58 2.32 -2.80
C VAL A 178 21.80 1.04 -2.52
N VAL A 179 20.49 1.10 -2.68
CA VAL A 179 19.58 -0.05 -2.54
C VAL A 179 19.01 -0.40 -3.90
N THR A 180 19.17 -1.64 -4.33
CA THR A 180 18.74 -2.08 -5.65
C THR A 180 17.21 -2.10 -5.79
N HIS A 181 16.71 -1.92 -7.02
CA HIS A 181 15.27 -2.03 -7.31
C HIS A 181 14.69 -3.34 -6.75
N ARG A 182 15.38 -4.46 -6.98
CA ARG A 182 14.97 -5.79 -6.50
C ARG A 182 14.88 -5.85 -4.97
N ALA A 183 15.86 -5.29 -4.26
CA ALA A 183 15.87 -5.30 -2.79
C ALA A 183 14.72 -4.45 -2.23
N LEU A 184 14.44 -3.27 -2.81
CA LEU A 184 13.33 -2.42 -2.42
C LEU A 184 11.97 -3.09 -2.67
N LEU A 185 11.78 -3.67 -3.86
CA LEU A 185 10.54 -4.38 -4.20
C LEU A 185 10.31 -5.57 -3.26
N ALA A 186 11.34 -6.39 -3.03
CA ALA A 186 11.24 -7.54 -2.13
C ALA A 186 10.91 -7.12 -0.69
N ALA A 187 11.53 -6.05 -0.19
CA ALA A 187 11.33 -5.57 1.17
C ALA A 187 9.94 -4.96 1.40
N VAL A 188 9.46 -4.16 0.43
CA VAL A 188 8.22 -3.40 0.58
C VAL A 188 6.99 -4.17 0.08
N TRP A 189 7.11 -4.98 -0.95
CA TRP A 189 5.98 -5.73 -1.54
C TRP A 189 6.09 -7.24 -1.43
N GLY A 190 7.25 -7.75 -1.04
CA GLY A 190 7.51 -9.18 -0.89
C GLY A 190 8.27 -9.78 -2.08
N PRO A 191 8.79 -11.01 -1.91
CA PRO A 191 9.71 -11.63 -2.88
C PRO A 191 9.13 -11.85 -4.27
N ASN A 192 7.81 -11.96 -4.40
CA ASN A 192 7.13 -12.20 -5.68
C ASN A 192 6.90 -10.92 -6.51
N SER A 193 7.31 -9.75 -6.01
CA SER A 193 7.08 -8.45 -6.68
C SER A 193 8.32 -7.88 -7.37
N VAL A 194 9.39 -8.65 -7.44
CA VAL A 194 10.73 -8.19 -7.89
C VAL A 194 10.84 -7.90 -9.39
N GLU A 195 9.86 -8.29 -10.19
CA GLU A 195 9.88 -8.16 -11.67
C GLU A 195 9.17 -6.89 -12.18
N GLN A 196 8.78 -5.96 -11.30
CA GLN A 196 7.98 -4.80 -11.67
C GLN A 196 8.64 -3.47 -11.25
N PRO A 197 9.77 -3.07 -11.86
CA PRO A 197 10.48 -1.84 -11.49
C PRO A 197 9.68 -0.55 -11.75
N GLU A 198 8.73 -0.56 -12.71
CA GLU A 198 7.83 0.56 -13.00
C GLU A 198 7.00 0.93 -11.76
N TYR A 199 6.57 -0.08 -11.04
CA TYR A 199 5.82 0.04 -9.80
C TYR A 199 6.58 0.85 -8.74
N LEU A 200 7.85 0.50 -8.54
CA LEU A 200 8.71 1.23 -7.60
C LEU A 200 8.90 2.71 -8.00
N ARG A 201 9.00 3.00 -9.31
CA ARG A 201 9.16 4.38 -9.82
C ARG A 201 7.98 5.27 -9.45
N VAL A 202 6.75 4.75 -9.48
CA VAL A 202 5.56 5.50 -9.08
C VAL A 202 5.66 5.90 -7.61
N PHE A 203 5.94 4.96 -6.71
CA PHE A 203 6.05 5.25 -5.27
C PHE A 203 7.22 6.18 -4.94
N VAL A 204 8.35 6.04 -5.62
CA VAL A 204 9.47 6.98 -5.49
C VAL A 204 9.06 8.38 -5.94
N GLY A 205 8.34 8.50 -7.05
CA GLY A 205 7.80 9.78 -7.53
C GLY A 205 6.84 10.42 -6.53
N GLN A 206 5.92 9.63 -5.96
CA GLN A 206 4.99 10.10 -4.93
C GLN A 206 5.71 10.52 -3.65
N LEU A 207 6.65 9.72 -3.21
CA LEU A 207 7.44 10.03 -2.02
C LEU A 207 8.22 11.34 -2.20
N ARG A 208 8.87 11.53 -3.36
CA ARG A 208 9.57 12.79 -3.69
C ARG A 208 8.65 14.01 -3.62
N LYS A 209 7.44 13.93 -4.17
CA LYS A 209 6.46 15.03 -4.10
C LYS A 209 6.15 15.47 -2.67
N LYS A 210 6.34 14.60 -1.69
CA LYS A 210 6.01 14.84 -0.28
C LYS A 210 7.22 15.26 0.56
N ILE A 211 8.40 14.74 0.26
CA ILE A 211 9.60 14.96 1.09
C ILE A 211 10.60 15.97 0.47
N GLU A 212 10.63 16.12 -0.85
CA GLU A 212 11.55 17.04 -1.52
C GLU A 212 10.97 18.46 -1.63
N ALA A 213 11.85 19.44 -1.70
CA ALA A 213 11.46 20.80 -2.05
C ALA A 213 11.13 20.92 -3.54
N ASP A 214 11.90 20.24 -4.39
CA ASP A 214 11.68 20.08 -5.83
C ASP A 214 11.82 18.60 -6.21
N PRO A 215 10.69 17.93 -6.54
CA PRO A 215 10.71 16.52 -6.93
C PRO A 215 11.50 16.21 -8.21
N SER A 216 11.70 17.21 -9.07
CA SER A 216 12.45 17.07 -10.33
C SER A 216 13.97 17.16 -10.12
N SER A 217 14.39 17.79 -9.01
CA SER A 217 15.78 17.90 -8.57
C SER A 217 15.93 17.38 -7.13
N PRO A 218 15.76 16.07 -6.92
CA PRO A 218 15.72 15.49 -5.59
C PRO A 218 17.05 15.57 -4.87
N LYS A 219 17.02 15.87 -3.57
CA LYS A 219 18.20 15.94 -2.71
C LYS A 219 18.26 14.77 -1.72
N TYR A 220 17.10 14.25 -1.30
CA TYR A 220 17.02 13.20 -0.30
C TYR A 220 16.92 11.81 -0.94
N LEU A 221 16.12 11.65 -1.99
CA LEU A 221 15.92 10.36 -2.62
C LEU A 221 16.50 10.35 -4.04
N LEU A 222 17.76 9.98 -4.14
CA LEU A 222 18.53 10.00 -5.37
C LEU A 222 18.29 8.74 -6.21
N THR A 223 18.30 8.90 -7.54
CA THR A 223 18.29 7.76 -8.46
C THR A 223 19.72 7.36 -8.79
N GLU A 224 20.03 6.08 -8.60
CA GLU A 224 21.25 5.47 -9.14
C GLU A 224 20.87 4.71 -10.42
N PRO A 225 21.23 5.26 -11.59
CA PRO A 225 20.77 4.74 -12.87
C PRO A 225 21.04 3.24 -13.01
N TRP A 226 20.03 2.49 -13.48
CA TRP A 226 20.05 1.04 -13.70
C TRP A 226 20.18 0.18 -12.44
N VAL A 227 20.50 0.75 -11.28
CA VAL A 227 20.76 0.03 -10.02
C VAL A 227 19.58 0.14 -9.07
N GLY A 228 19.19 1.37 -8.69
CA GLY A 228 18.19 1.56 -7.65
C GLY A 228 18.10 2.99 -7.15
N TYR A 229 17.99 3.12 -5.83
CA TYR A 229 17.86 4.41 -5.17
C TYR A 229 18.78 4.51 -3.95
N ARG A 230 19.17 5.74 -3.60
CA ARG A 230 19.98 6.07 -2.44
C ARG A 230 19.29 7.19 -1.66
N PHE A 231 19.28 7.05 -0.33
CA PHE A 231 18.69 8.03 0.56
C PHE A 231 19.79 8.85 1.23
N GLU A 232 19.76 10.16 1.01
CA GLU A 232 20.63 11.14 1.63
C GLU A 232 19.78 12.03 2.54
N PRO A 233 19.83 11.85 3.87
CA PRO A 233 18.88 12.51 4.78
C PRO A 233 19.11 14.02 4.99
N GLY A 234 20.14 14.60 4.37
CA GLY A 234 20.58 15.96 4.62
C GLY A 234 21.63 16.03 5.75
N ALA A 235 21.98 17.23 6.15
CA ALA A 235 22.97 17.48 7.17
C ALA A 235 22.33 17.60 8.56
#